data_6f4ce24c78b45aa242e3fb6452431ce6
#
_entry.id   6f4ce24c78b45aa242e3fb6452431ce6
#
_cell.length_a   1.000
_cell.length_b   1.000
_cell.length_c   1.000
_cell.angle_alpha   90.00
_cell.angle_beta   90.00
_cell.angle_gamma   90.00
#
_symmetry.space_group_name_H-M   'P 1'
#
loop_
_entity.id
_entity.type
_entity.pdbx_description
1 polymer ?
#
loop_
_entity_poly.entity_id
_entity_poly.type
_entity_poly.pdbx_seq_one_letter_code
_entity_poly.pdbx_strand_id
1 'polypeptide(L)'
;MLITTCIALNILSEIIVSQNTINVECFYWIFSNLLDVKWIFLFDSLTALMLIVVSSISTCVHIYSLEYMQEDPHVQRFMSYLSFFTFFMLILVTGNNLLQMFMGWEGVGLCSYLLINFWFHRLQANKAALKAMIVNRIGDFGLALGLFLTFTTFKTIDYDITIEGYIKVIFPYALP
;
A
#
# COMPACT_ATOMS: atom_id res chain seq x y z
N MET A 1 -5.18 -16.21 -2.29
CA MET A 1 -6.18 -15.14 -2.13
C MET A 1 -7.34 -15.54 -1.21
N LEU A 2 -7.99 -16.69 -1.36
CA LEU A 2 -9.06 -17.10 -0.43
C LEU A 2 -8.62 -17.13 1.05
N ILE A 3 -7.43 -17.62 1.34
CA ILE A 3 -6.87 -17.64 2.70
C ILE A 3 -6.67 -16.20 3.22
N THR A 4 -6.17 -15.30 2.39
CA THR A 4 -5.97 -13.88 2.78
C THR A 4 -7.28 -13.18 3.10
N THR A 5 -8.36 -13.46 2.35
CA THR A 5 -9.69 -12.91 2.67
C THR A 5 -10.25 -13.46 3.98
N CYS A 6 -10.06 -14.76 4.26
CA CYS A 6 -10.46 -15.34 5.54
C CYS A 6 -9.71 -14.72 6.73
N ILE A 7 -8.40 -14.48 6.57
CA ILE A 7 -7.59 -13.80 7.60
C ILE A 7 -8.08 -12.36 7.80
N ALA A 8 -8.34 -11.63 6.72
CA ALA A 8 -8.85 -10.25 6.80
C ALA A 8 -10.20 -10.17 7.54
N LEU A 9 -11.10 -11.13 7.31
CA LEU A 9 -12.37 -11.23 8.04
C LEU A 9 -12.17 -11.50 9.54
N ASN A 10 -11.22 -12.37 9.90
CA ASN A 10 -10.89 -12.62 11.31
C ASN A 10 -10.31 -11.37 11.98
N ILE A 11 -9.39 -10.66 11.32
CA ILE A 11 -8.81 -9.39 11.83
C ILE A 11 -9.92 -8.36 12.07
N LEU A 12 -10.85 -8.19 11.11
CA LEU A 12 -11.97 -7.26 11.30
C LEU A 12 -12.84 -7.66 12.50
N SER A 13 -13.18 -8.94 12.64
CA SER A 13 -14.00 -9.40 13.76
C SER A 13 -13.34 -9.13 15.11
N GLU A 14 -12.01 -9.31 15.19
CA GLU A 14 -11.24 -9.04 16.41
C GLU A 14 -11.20 -7.55 16.74
N ILE A 15 -10.96 -6.69 15.75
CA ILE A 15 -10.92 -5.24 15.95
C ILE A 15 -12.29 -4.68 16.34
N ILE A 16 -13.38 -5.18 15.77
CA ILE A 16 -14.74 -4.77 16.16
C ILE A 16 -15.04 -5.13 17.61
N VAL A 17 -14.59 -6.29 18.07
CA VAL A 17 -14.85 -6.76 19.44
C VAL A 17 -13.92 -6.05 20.44
N SER A 18 -12.64 -5.91 20.13
CA SER A 18 -11.65 -5.37 21.05
C SER A 18 -11.62 -3.82 21.06
N GLN A 19 -12.02 -3.18 19.97
CA GLN A 19 -11.89 -1.72 19.71
C GLN A 19 -10.49 -1.15 19.93
N ASN A 20 -9.48 -1.99 19.91
CA ASN A 20 -8.08 -1.62 20.10
C ASN A 20 -7.33 -1.67 18.77
N THR A 21 -6.38 -0.76 18.58
CA THR A 21 -5.42 -0.82 17.48
C THR A 21 -4.33 -1.85 17.77
N ILE A 22 -3.97 -2.66 16.78
CA ILE A 22 -2.94 -3.69 16.90
C ILE A 22 -1.74 -3.28 16.04
N ASN A 23 -0.58 -3.12 16.67
CA ASN A 23 0.68 -2.86 16.00
C ASN A 23 1.56 -4.11 16.04
N VAL A 24 1.95 -4.62 14.87
CA VAL A 24 2.85 -5.77 14.74
C VAL A 24 4.20 -5.29 14.24
N GLU A 25 5.17 -5.20 15.14
CA GLU A 25 6.55 -4.87 14.79
C GLU A 25 7.26 -6.11 14.25
N CYS A 26 7.81 -6.02 13.01
CA CYS A 26 8.51 -7.13 12.38
C CYS A 26 10.03 -7.04 12.57
N PHE A 27 10.62 -5.95 12.08
CA PHE A 27 12.08 -5.74 12.15
C PHE A 27 12.46 -4.27 11.95
N TYR A 28 13.70 -3.92 12.30
CA TYR A 28 14.28 -2.62 11.97
C TYR A 28 14.69 -2.60 10.50
N TRP A 29 14.13 -1.67 9.72
CA TRP A 29 14.43 -1.55 8.30
C TRP A 29 15.60 -0.60 8.04
N ILE A 30 15.53 0.61 8.58
CA ILE A 30 16.59 1.62 8.47
C ILE A 30 16.90 2.10 9.87
N PHE A 31 18.17 1.97 10.27
CA PHE A 31 18.66 2.44 11.53
C PHE A 31 19.82 3.42 11.31
N SER A 32 19.58 4.68 11.61
CA SER A 32 20.56 5.77 11.52
C SER A 32 20.36 6.69 12.71
N ASN A 33 21.42 7.40 13.14
CA ASN A 33 21.34 8.32 14.28
C ASN A 33 20.22 9.36 14.22
N LEU A 34 19.73 9.66 13.01
CA LEU A 34 18.69 10.67 12.76
C LEU A 34 17.37 10.06 12.29
N LEU A 35 17.39 8.84 11.78
CA LEU A 35 16.24 8.20 11.16
C LEU A 35 16.15 6.75 11.60
N ASP A 36 15.17 6.46 12.44
CA ASP A 36 14.80 5.12 12.85
C ASP A 36 13.50 4.72 12.17
N VAL A 37 13.54 3.74 11.26
CA VAL A 37 12.37 3.21 10.58
C VAL A 37 12.23 1.74 10.89
N LYS A 38 11.15 1.38 11.53
CA LYS A 38 10.75 0.00 11.77
C LYS A 38 9.75 -0.44 10.73
N TRP A 39 9.77 -1.70 10.37
CA TRP A 39 8.72 -2.30 9.58
C TRP A 39 7.59 -2.73 10.51
N ILE A 40 6.48 -1.99 10.47
CA ILE A 40 5.34 -2.19 11.38
C ILE A 40 4.08 -2.32 10.56
N PHE A 41 3.25 -3.29 10.88
CA PHE A 41 1.89 -3.39 10.36
C PHE A 41 0.91 -2.83 11.39
N LEU A 42 0.15 -1.83 10.97
CA LEU A 42 -0.91 -1.21 11.75
C LEU A 42 -2.26 -1.81 11.35
N PHE A 43 -3.00 -2.30 12.33
CA PHE A 43 -4.37 -2.77 12.15
C PHE A 43 -5.30 -1.95 13.04
N ASP A 44 -5.94 -0.96 12.45
CA ASP A 44 -7.02 -0.18 13.04
C ASP A 44 -8.36 -0.49 12.34
N SER A 45 -9.42 0.14 12.74
CA SER A 45 -10.75 -0.06 12.13
C SER A 45 -10.78 0.28 10.65
N LEU A 46 -10.04 1.32 10.23
CA LEU A 46 -9.95 1.74 8.84
C LEU A 46 -9.16 0.74 8.00
N THR A 47 -7.97 0.34 8.49
CA THR A 47 -7.13 -0.64 7.79
C THR A 47 -7.81 -1.99 7.66
N ALA A 48 -8.51 -2.47 8.71
CA ALA A 48 -9.23 -3.73 8.66
C ALA A 48 -10.35 -3.72 7.61
N LEU A 49 -11.09 -2.62 7.52
CA LEU A 49 -12.14 -2.46 6.52
C LEU A 49 -11.55 -2.45 5.10
N MET A 50 -10.47 -1.71 4.90
CA MET A 50 -9.77 -1.66 3.61
C MET A 50 -9.15 -3.02 3.22
N LEU A 51 -8.61 -3.79 4.19
CA LEU A 51 -8.10 -5.13 3.94
C LEU A 51 -9.16 -6.07 3.37
N ILE A 52 -10.39 -6.02 3.89
CA ILE A 52 -11.49 -6.85 3.37
C ILE A 52 -11.86 -6.43 1.95
N VAL A 53 -12.01 -5.14 1.71
CA VAL A 53 -12.35 -4.64 0.36
C VAL A 53 -11.30 -5.07 -0.65
N VAL A 54 -10.02 -4.83 -0.36
CA VAL A 54 -8.91 -5.17 -1.26
C VAL A 54 -8.81 -6.68 -1.47
N SER A 55 -8.86 -7.48 -0.41
CA SER A 55 -8.69 -8.93 -0.52
C SER A 55 -9.88 -9.61 -1.18
N SER A 56 -11.12 -9.18 -0.93
CA SER A 56 -12.33 -9.75 -1.55
C SER A 56 -12.36 -9.43 -3.04
N ILE A 57 -12.14 -8.19 -3.44
CA ILE A 57 -12.09 -7.79 -4.86
C ILE A 57 -10.97 -8.54 -5.57
N SER A 58 -9.78 -8.58 -4.98
CA SER A 58 -8.64 -9.31 -5.55
C SER A 58 -8.96 -10.79 -5.76
N THR A 59 -9.64 -11.43 -4.80
CA THR A 59 -10.04 -12.84 -4.93
C THR A 59 -11.03 -13.03 -6.08
N CYS A 60 -12.04 -12.17 -6.21
CA CYS A 60 -12.98 -12.21 -7.34
C CYS A 60 -12.27 -12.03 -8.68
N VAL A 61 -11.34 -11.08 -8.76
CA VAL A 61 -10.56 -10.82 -9.98
C VAL A 61 -9.67 -12.01 -10.33
N HIS A 62 -9.02 -12.67 -9.34
CA HIS A 62 -8.21 -13.86 -9.60
C HIS A 62 -9.06 -15.01 -10.15
N ILE A 63 -10.24 -15.27 -9.57
CA ILE A 63 -11.15 -16.33 -10.04
C ILE A 63 -11.61 -16.02 -11.47
N TYR A 64 -12.04 -14.80 -11.73
CA TYR A 64 -12.45 -14.37 -13.06
C TYR A 64 -11.33 -14.49 -14.10
N SER A 65 -10.11 -14.10 -13.70
CA SER A 65 -8.95 -14.11 -14.60
C SER A 65 -8.50 -15.50 -14.99
N LEU A 66 -8.76 -16.53 -14.16
CA LEU A 66 -8.46 -17.93 -14.53
C LEU A 66 -9.19 -18.34 -15.80
N GLU A 67 -10.46 -18.02 -15.90
CA GLU A 67 -11.28 -18.36 -17.06
C GLU A 67 -11.02 -17.42 -18.23
N TYR A 68 -10.90 -16.11 -17.94
CA TYR A 68 -10.67 -15.10 -18.97
C TYR A 68 -9.36 -15.29 -19.75
N MET A 69 -8.31 -15.72 -19.06
CA MET A 69 -6.96 -15.90 -19.64
C MET A 69 -6.67 -17.35 -20.05
N GLN A 70 -7.63 -18.24 -20.04
CA GLN A 70 -7.44 -19.67 -20.27
C GLN A 70 -6.81 -19.98 -21.64
N GLU A 71 -7.11 -19.19 -22.67
CA GLU A 71 -6.58 -19.37 -24.02
C GLU A 71 -5.18 -18.75 -24.24
N ASP A 72 -4.72 -17.89 -23.32
CA ASP A 72 -3.44 -17.21 -23.45
C ASP A 72 -2.28 -18.04 -22.92
N PRO A 73 -1.15 -18.18 -23.66
CA PRO A 73 0.00 -18.97 -23.24
C PRO A 73 0.72 -18.38 -22.01
N HIS A 74 0.46 -17.13 -21.66
CA HIS A 74 1.16 -16.38 -20.60
C HIS A 74 0.33 -16.16 -19.33
N VAL A 75 -0.66 -17.01 -19.05
CA VAL A 75 -1.54 -16.93 -17.87
C VAL A 75 -0.75 -16.83 -16.57
N GLN A 76 0.32 -17.61 -16.42
CA GLN A 76 1.14 -17.64 -15.19
C GLN A 76 1.77 -16.26 -14.90
N ARG A 77 2.26 -15.58 -15.93
CA ARG A 77 2.83 -14.23 -15.79
C ARG A 77 1.78 -13.21 -15.40
N PHE A 78 0.58 -13.30 -15.98
CA PHE A 78 -0.53 -12.42 -15.62
C PHE A 78 -0.93 -12.60 -14.15
N MET A 79 -1.11 -13.83 -13.70
CA MET A 79 -1.47 -14.16 -12.33
C MET A 79 -0.39 -13.71 -11.33
N SER A 80 0.88 -13.81 -11.70
CA SER A 80 1.98 -13.29 -10.88
C SER A 80 1.89 -11.78 -10.70
N TYR A 81 1.66 -11.02 -11.78
CA TYR A 81 1.54 -9.56 -11.70
C TYR A 81 0.33 -9.14 -10.87
N LEU A 82 -0.78 -9.86 -10.97
CA LEU A 82 -1.99 -9.61 -10.21
C LEU A 82 -1.77 -9.89 -8.71
N SER A 83 -1.03 -10.95 -8.38
CA SER A 83 -0.64 -11.28 -7.00
C SER A 83 0.34 -10.25 -6.43
N PHE A 84 1.31 -9.79 -7.21
CA PHE A 84 2.22 -8.70 -6.81
C PHE A 84 1.48 -7.38 -6.57
N PHE A 85 0.51 -7.06 -7.42
CA PHE A 85 -0.33 -5.88 -7.22
C PHE A 85 -1.05 -5.92 -5.87
N THR A 86 -1.69 -7.04 -5.56
CA THR A 86 -2.37 -7.19 -4.27
C THR A 86 -1.42 -7.18 -3.09
N PHE A 87 -0.24 -7.77 -3.21
CA PHE A 87 0.79 -7.73 -2.17
C PHE A 87 1.22 -6.29 -1.84
N PHE A 88 1.55 -5.48 -2.84
CA PHE A 88 1.93 -4.08 -2.60
C PHE A 88 0.77 -3.24 -2.10
N MET A 89 -0.46 -3.53 -2.54
CA MET A 89 -1.65 -2.85 -2.02
C MET A 89 -1.88 -3.16 -0.54
N LEU A 90 -1.65 -4.41 -0.10
CA LEU A 90 -1.72 -4.78 1.31
C LEU A 90 -0.64 -4.09 2.14
N ILE A 91 0.61 -4.01 1.64
CA ILE A 91 1.69 -3.26 2.31
C ILE A 91 1.31 -1.77 2.45
N LEU A 92 0.74 -1.18 1.40
CA LEU A 92 0.33 0.23 1.41
C LEU A 92 -0.73 0.50 2.47
N VAL A 93 -1.73 -0.37 2.57
CA VAL A 93 -2.86 -0.19 3.49
C VAL A 93 -2.44 -0.43 4.95
N THR A 94 -1.54 -1.38 5.21
CA THR A 94 -1.14 -1.75 6.57
C THR A 94 0.10 -1.02 7.08
N GLY A 95 0.70 -0.14 6.28
CA GLY A 95 1.91 0.58 6.68
C GLY A 95 1.63 1.55 7.83
N ASN A 96 2.49 1.53 8.87
CA ASN A 96 2.42 2.45 10.02
C ASN A 96 3.28 3.70 9.83
N ASN A 97 4.07 3.79 8.79
CA ASN A 97 4.91 4.95 8.53
C ASN A 97 4.86 5.38 7.06
N LEU A 98 5.18 6.66 6.82
CA LEU A 98 5.15 7.27 5.48
C LEU A 98 6.10 6.59 4.49
N LEU A 99 7.22 6.04 4.94
CA LEU A 99 8.19 5.38 4.05
C LEU A 99 7.68 4.01 3.58
N GLN A 100 7.06 3.24 4.45
CA GLN A 100 6.43 1.95 4.12
C GLN A 100 5.24 2.16 3.18
N MET A 101 4.43 3.19 3.44
CA MET A 101 3.34 3.60 2.55
C MET A 101 3.88 3.97 1.16
N PHE A 102 4.96 4.75 1.09
CA PHE A 102 5.59 5.15 -0.17
C PHE A 102 6.10 3.94 -0.98
N MET A 103 6.72 2.95 -0.30
CA MET A 103 7.14 1.71 -0.96
C MET A 103 5.97 0.92 -1.53
N GLY A 104 4.86 0.80 -0.78
CA GLY A 104 3.63 0.18 -1.26
C GLY A 104 3.05 0.91 -2.47
N TRP A 105 3.02 2.23 -2.42
CA TRP A 105 2.55 3.11 -3.49
C TRP A 105 3.34 2.94 -4.79
N GLU A 106 4.67 2.99 -4.74
CA GLU A 106 5.53 2.74 -5.90
C GLU A 106 5.36 1.34 -6.47
N GLY A 107 5.24 0.32 -5.58
CA GLY A 107 5.02 -1.07 -6.00
C GLY A 107 3.71 -1.26 -6.76
N VAL A 108 2.61 -0.65 -6.30
CA VAL A 108 1.31 -0.65 -7.00
C VAL A 108 1.43 0.03 -8.36
N GLY A 109 2.12 1.17 -8.44
CA GLY A 109 2.38 1.89 -9.70
C GLY A 109 3.13 1.02 -10.72
N LEU A 110 4.17 0.33 -10.28
CA LEU A 110 4.95 -0.59 -11.13
C LEU A 110 4.12 -1.78 -11.60
N CYS A 111 3.38 -2.41 -10.70
CA CYS A 111 2.53 -3.55 -11.05
C CYS A 111 1.41 -3.16 -12.01
N SER A 112 0.82 -1.98 -11.85
CA SER A 112 -0.20 -1.46 -12.76
C SER A 112 0.36 -1.24 -14.16
N TYR A 113 1.58 -0.70 -14.27
CA TYR A 113 2.30 -0.57 -15.54
C TYR A 113 2.47 -1.92 -16.25
N LEU A 114 2.93 -2.96 -15.50
CA LEU A 114 3.13 -4.30 -16.04
C LEU A 114 1.82 -4.97 -16.50
N LEU A 115 0.72 -4.73 -15.78
CA LEU A 115 -0.60 -5.24 -16.14
C LEU A 115 -1.17 -4.54 -17.37
N ILE A 116 -1.06 -3.21 -17.48
CA ILE A 116 -1.50 -2.45 -18.66
C ILE A 116 -0.71 -2.87 -19.90
N ASN A 117 0.60 -3.08 -19.75
CA ASN A 117 1.49 -3.49 -20.83
C ASN A 117 1.54 -5.00 -21.06
N PHE A 118 0.59 -5.75 -20.52
CA PHE A 118 0.61 -7.21 -20.63
C PHE A 118 0.66 -7.69 -22.09
N TRP A 119 -0.18 -7.11 -22.97
CA TRP A 119 -0.15 -7.34 -24.41
C TRP A 119 0.76 -6.34 -25.12
N PHE A 120 2.06 -6.46 -24.93
CA PHE A 120 3.08 -5.54 -25.46
C PHE A 120 3.12 -5.43 -27.00
N HIS A 121 2.49 -6.34 -27.74
CA HIS A 121 2.34 -6.25 -29.19
C HIS A 121 1.38 -5.13 -29.63
N ARG A 122 0.50 -4.65 -28.73
CA ARG A 122 -0.46 -3.59 -29.02
C ARG A 122 0.17 -2.22 -28.73
N LEU A 123 0.42 -1.45 -29.80
CA LEU A 123 0.99 -0.11 -29.67
C LEU A 123 0.17 0.82 -28.77
N GLN A 124 -1.15 0.67 -28.75
CA GLN A 124 -2.03 1.47 -27.89
C GLN A 124 -1.82 1.13 -26.41
N ALA A 125 -1.65 -0.15 -26.08
CA ALA A 125 -1.36 -0.58 -24.72
C ALA A 125 -0.01 -0.04 -24.22
N ASN A 126 1.02 -0.09 -25.07
CA ASN A 126 2.34 0.47 -24.73
C ASN A 126 2.28 1.99 -24.48
N LYS A 127 1.57 2.74 -25.34
CA LYS A 127 1.39 4.18 -25.14
C LYS A 127 0.65 4.48 -23.84
N ALA A 128 -0.41 3.73 -23.53
CA ALA A 128 -1.17 3.88 -22.29
C ALA A 128 -0.32 3.56 -21.04
N ALA A 129 0.46 2.49 -21.10
CA ALA A 129 1.35 2.07 -20.02
C ALA A 129 2.44 3.12 -19.75
N LEU A 130 3.10 3.63 -20.81
CA LEU A 130 4.08 4.71 -20.69
C LEU A 130 3.48 5.99 -20.11
N LYS A 131 2.27 6.37 -20.57
CA LYS A 131 1.55 7.52 -20.04
C LYS A 131 1.27 7.36 -18.55
N ALA A 132 0.75 6.20 -18.13
CA ALA A 132 0.47 5.91 -16.73
C ALA A 132 1.74 5.99 -15.88
N MET A 133 2.84 5.38 -16.35
CA MET A 133 4.12 5.40 -15.63
C MET A 133 4.68 6.82 -15.46
N ILE A 134 4.66 7.65 -16.51
CA ILE A 134 5.17 9.03 -16.45
C ILE A 134 4.33 9.88 -15.49
N VAL A 135 3.01 9.79 -15.57
CA VAL A 135 2.11 10.58 -14.71
C VAL A 135 2.25 10.15 -13.24
N ASN A 136 2.31 8.84 -12.97
CA ASN A 136 2.53 8.33 -11.62
C ASN A 136 3.88 8.81 -11.07
N ARG A 137 4.95 8.80 -11.88
CA ARG A 137 6.29 9.24 -11.44
C ARG A 137 6.31 10.72 -11.04
N ILE A 138 5.52 11.57 -11.68
CA ILE A 138 5.37 12.99 -11.25
C ILE A 138 4.71 13.06 -9.87
N GLY A 139 3.68 12.24 -9.63
CA GLY A 139 3.03 12.13 -8.32
C GLY A 139 3.96 11.58 -7.24
N ASP A 140 4.76 10.56 -7.56
CA ASP A 140 5.75 9.94 -6.66
C ASP A 140 6.82 10.95 -6.23
N PHE A 141 7.28 11.80 -7.15
CA PHE A 141 8.20 12.88 -6.84
C PHE A 141 7.60 13.89 -5.85
N GLY A 142 6.33 14.27 -6.04
CA GLY A 142 5.62 15.15 -5.12
C GLY A 142 5.45 14.53 -3.73
N LEU A 143 5.11 13.24 -3.67
CA LEU A 143 4.99 12.49 -2.42
C LEU A 143 6.33 12.38 -1.69
N ALA A 144 7.42 12.10 -2.42
CA ALA A 144 8.77 12.05 -1.85
C ALA A 144 9.21 13.40 -1.26
N LEU A 145 8.92 14.52 -1.94
CA LEU A 145 9.17 15.85 -1.40
C LEU A 145 8.36 16.11 -0.13
N GLY A 146 7.09 15.69 -0.10
CA GLY A 146 6.25 15.77 1.09
C GLY A 146 6.85 14.98 2.27
N LEU A 147 7.34 13.76 2.01
CA LEU A 147 8.00 12.93 3.01
C LEU A 147 9.27 13.59 3.57
N PHE A 148 10.09 14.19 2.71
CA PHE A 148 11.29 14.91 3.17
C PHE A 148 10.93 16.16 3.99
N LEU A 149 9.88 16.89 3.62
CA LEU A 149 9.39 18.03 4.39
C LEU A 149 8.88 17.61 5.76
N THR A 150 8.10 16.54 5.85
CA THR A 150 7.62 16.02 7.13
C THR A 150 8.77 15.59 8.02
N PHE A 151 9.76 14.90 7.47
CA PHE A 151 10.95 14.51 8.22
C PHE A 151 11.78 15.70 8.69
N THR A 152 11.95 16.74 7.88
CA THR A 152 12.72 17.92 8.28
C THR A 152 12.04 18.73 9.37
N THR A 153 10.69 18.75 9.39
CA THR A 153 9.90 19.50 10.38
C THR A 153 9.73 18.71 11.68
N PHE A 154 9.32 17.45 11.61
CA PHE A 154 8.94 16.66 12.79
C PHE A 154 10.06 15.71 13.28
N LYS A 155 11.10 15.47 12.46
CA LYS A 155 12.21 14.53 12.74
C LYS A 155 11.78 13.06 12.87
N THR A 156 10.53 12.76 12.52
CA THR A 156 9.93 11.41 12.54
C THR A 156 9.10 11.20 11.29
N ILE A 157 8.84 9.95 10.94
CA ILE A 157 8.06 9.54 9.76
C ILE A 157 6.83 8.71 10.18
N ASP A 158 6.74 8.34 11.46
CA ASP A 158 5.64 7.55 12.00
C ASP A 158 4.35 8.39 12.06
N TYR A 159 3.22 7.77 11.73
CA TYR A 159 1.94 8.48 11.66
C TYR A 159 1.53 9.08 12.99
N ASP A 160 1.64 8.34 14.09
CA ASP A 160 1.17 8.78 15.40
C ASP A 160 1.86 10.09 15.82
N ILE A 161 3.19 10.15 15.70
CA ILE A 161 3.97 11.32 16.12
C ILE A 161 3.80 12.49 15.13
N THR A 162 3.69 12.20 13.83
CA THR A 162 3.48 13.26 12.83
C THR A 162 2.10 13.89 12.98
N ILE A 163 1.05 13.11 13.22
CA ILE A 163 -0.31 13.62 13.45
C ILE A 163 -0.36 14.49 14.71
N GLU A 164 0.20 14.03 15.81
CA GLU A 164 0.31 14.84 17.04
C GLU A 164 1.10 16.13 16.83
N GLY A 165 2.20 16.05 16.05
CA GLY A 165 3.00 17.21 15.67
C GLY A 165 2.21 18.23 14.85
N TYR A 166 1.41 17.79 13.87
CA TYR A 166 0.52 18.67 13.10
C TYR A 166 -0.54 19.33 13.97
N ILE A 167 -1.17 18.59 14.87
CA ILE A 167 -2.18 19.13 15.79
C ILE A 167 -1.55 20.20 16.69
N LYS A 168 -0.37 19.99 17.23
CA LYS A 168 0.35 20.97 18.06
C LYS A 168 0.76 22.23 17.29
N VAL A 169 1.08 22.11 16.01
CA VAL A 169 1.46 23.26 15.18
C VAL A 169 0.23 24.08 14.77
N ILE A 170 -0.89 23.42 14.44
CA ILE A 170 -2.11 24.10 13.97
C ILE A 170 -2.93 24.64 15.16
N PHE A 171 -2.96 23.89 16.25
CA PHE A 171 -3.74 24.24 17.46
C PHE A 171 -2.82 24.26 18.70
N PRO A 172 -1.91 25.26 18.81
CA PRO A 172 -0.94 25.31 19.91
C PRO A 172 -1.56 25.44 21.31
N TYR A 173 -2.86 25.77 21.38
CA TYR A 173 -3.61 25.98 22.66
C TYR A 173 -4.75 24.96 22.87
N ALA A 174 -4.89 23.94 21.99
CA ALA A 174 -6.03 23.01 22.04
C ALA A 174 -5.76 21.72 22.84
N LEU A 175 -4.50 21.43 23.18
CA LEU A 175 -4.12 20.26 23.98
C LEU A 175 -3.40 20.70 25.23
N PRO A 176 -3.80 20.20 26.42
CA PRO A 176 -3.11 20.47 27.69
C PRO A 176 -1.70 19.88 27.73
#